data_2fa8c046a0a412c93bed925d95f2a9b1
#
_entry.id   2fa8c046a0a412c93bed925d95f2a9b1
#
_cell.length_a   1.000
_cell.length_b   1.000
_cell.length_c   1.000
_cell.angle_alpha   90.00
_cell.angle_beta   90.00
_cell.angle_gamma   90.00
#
_symmetry.space_group_name_H-M   'P 1'
#
loop_
_entity.id
_entity.type
_entity.pdbx_description
1 polymer ?
#
loop_
_entity_poly.entity_id
_entity_poly.type
_entity_poly.pdbx_seq_one_letter_code
_entity_poly.pdbx_strand_id
1 'polypeptide(L)'
;PAANGHRVAVVGSGPSGLTCAGDLAKKGYAVTVFEALHLAGGVLVYGIPEFRLPKRIVQQEVDSLRQLGVDVQTNVVIGKTITIDELFEQGYEAVFIGSGAGLPNFMGIPGESLKGVYSANEFLTRSNLMKAYRTDAATPIWKGGRVVVVGGGNVAMDAARTALRLGGQVSVVYRRSMEELPARREEVEHAVEEGVEFHLLNNPVRILGYQNPDDPRDPKNGCVKAVECIRMELGEPDEKGRRRPVEIPGSEFVMQADVVIIAIGTSPN
;
A
#
# COMPACT_ATOMS: atom_id res chain seq x y z
N PRO A 1 7.94 15.22 31.73
CA PRO A 1 9.31 15.10 32.20
C PRO A 1 10.03 16.48 32.19
N ALA A 2 11.10 16.64 32.96
CA ALA A 2 11.92 17.85 32.89
C ALA A 2 12.65 17.89 31.54
N ALA A 3 12.70 19.08 30.92
CA ALA A 3 13.43 19.26 29.66
C ALA A 3 14.93 19.03 29.86
N ASN A 4 15.58 18.30 28.98
CA ASN A 4 17.03 18.05 29.02
C ASN A 4 17.84 19.02 28.14
N GLY A 5 17.17 19.91 27.39
CA GLY A 5 17.78 20.93 26.55
C GLY A 5 18.16 20.49 25.14
N HIS A 6 18.00 19.20 24.82
CA HIS A 6 18.37 18.65 23.51
C HIS A 6 17.18 18.57 22.56
N ARG A 7 17.42 18.80 21.26
CA ARG A 7 16.43 18.80 20.19
C ARG A 7 16.68 17.68 19.20
N VAL A 8 15.62 16.91 18.87
CA VAL A 8 15.68 15.80 17.92
C VAL A 8 14.61 15.95 16.83
N ALA A 9 15.01 15.79 15.57
CA ALA A 9 14.11 15.70 14.43
C ALA A 9 13.79 14.24 14.14
N VAL A 10 12.51 13.94 13.89
CA VAL A 10 12.03 12.62 13.47
C VAL A 10 11.40 12.77 12.09
N VAL A 11 11.94 12.07 11.08
CA VAL A 11 11.45 12.10 9.69
C VAL A 11 10.50 10.94 9.47
N GLY A 12 9.23 11.27 9.25
CA GLY A 12 8.13 10.31 9.06
C GLY A 12 7.37 10.02 10.35
N SER A 13 6.05 10.06 10.25
CA SER A 13 5.10 9.80 11.34
C SER A 13 4.49 8.40 11.29
N GLY A 14 5.14 7.46 10.63
CA GLY A 14 4.76 6.05 10.70
C GLY A 14 5.02 5.44 12.10
N PRO A 15 4.72 4.15 12.31
CA PRO A 15 4.86 3.50 13.61
C PRO A 15 6.22 3.71 14.27
N SER A 16 7.31 3.57 13.49
CA SER A 16 8.67 3.74 14.00
C SER A 16 8.97 5.17 14.45
N GLY A 17 8.55 6.16 13.65
CA GLY A 17 8.74 7.58 13.97
C GLY A 17 7.94 8.01 15.18
N LEU A 18 6.67 7.65 15.28
CA LEU A 18 5.83 7.97 16.43
C LEU A 18 6.34 7.31 17.73
N THR A 19 6.80 6.05 17.66
CA THR A 19 7.38 5.35 18.81
C THR A 19 8.66 6.05 19.27
N CYS A 20 9.58 6.35 18.34
CA CYS A 20 10.82 7.07 18.65
C CYS A 20 10.52 8.44 19.29
N ALA A 21 9.59 9.21 18.70
CA ALA A 21 9.21 10.51 19.20
C ALA A 21 8.65 10.45 20.64
N GLY A 22 7.77 9.49 20.92
CA GLY A 22 7.19 9.28 22.23
C GLY A 22 8.22 8.89 23.28
N ASP A 23 9.14 7.99 22.95
CA ASP A 23 10.18 7.55 23.87
C ASP A 23 11.19 8.67 24.19
N LEU A 24 11.55 9.46 23.20
CA LEU A 24 12.41 10.63 23.39
C LEU A 24 11.71 11.72 24.22
N ALA A 25 10.46 12.02 23.92
CA ALA A 25 9.68 13.01 24.69
C ALA A 25 9.57 12.64 26.18
N LYS A 26 9.32 11.35 26.48
CA LYS A 26 9.33 10.84 27.87
C LYS A 26 10.67 10.99 28.59
N LYS A 27 11.76 11.16 27.84
CA LYS A 27 13.11 11.40 28.38
C LYS A 27 13.50 12.90 28.46
N GLY A 28 12.57 13.79 28.09
CA GLY A 28 12.76 15.23 28.20
C GLY A 28 13.36 15.90 26.96
N TYR A 29 13.50 15.18 25.84
CA TYR A 29 13.93 15.76 24.56
C TYR A 29 12.82 16.61 23.94
N ALA A 30 13.20 17.73 23.31
CA ALA A 30 12.33 18.50 22.45
C ALA A 30 12.30 17.82 21.08
N VAL A 31 11.16 17.21 20.72
CA VAL A 31 11.03 16.39 19.52
C VAL A 31 10.09 17.06 18.52
N THR A 32 10.53 17.16 17.26
CA THR A 32 9.67 17.53 16.13
C THR A 32 9.60 16.37 15.16
N VAL A 33 8.38 15.96 14.81
CA VAL A 33 8.10 14.96 13.78
C VAL A 33 7.71 15.67 12.49
N PHE A 34 8.43 15.38 11.40
CA PHE A 34 8.16 15.91 10.07
C PHE A 34 7.48 14.83 9.22
N GLU A 35 6.29 15.11 8.75
CA GLU A 35 5.47 14.20 7.94
C GLU A 35 5.22 14.79 6.55
N ALA A 36 5.50 14.01 5.51
CA ALA A 36 5.33 14.43 4.12
C ALA A 36 3.86 14.59 3.72
N LEU A 37 2.98 13.78 4.29
CA LEU A 37 1.55 13.79 4.00
C LEU A 37 0.81 14.81 4.88
N HIS A 38 -0.46 15.06 4.56
CA HIS A 38 -1.31 16.01 5.30
C HIS A 38 -1.88 15.45 6.61
N LEU A 39 -1.76 14.14 6.85
CA LEU A 39 -2.13 13.48 8.10
C LEU A 39 -0.97 12.66 8.63
N ALA A 40 -0.77 12.70 9.94
CA ALA A 40 0.21 11.88 10.63
C ALA A 40 -0.29 10.44 10.81
N GLY A 41 0.64 9.49 10.89
CA GLY A 41 0.35 8.07 11.12
C GLY A 41 0.95 7.14 10.06
N GLY A 42 1.45 7.68 8.94
CA GLY A 42 2.06 6.90 7.87
C GLY A 42 1.15 5.78 7.37
N VAL A 43 1.68 4.56 7.23
CA VAL A 43 0.94 3.39 6.74
C VAL A 43 -0.31 3.06 7.57
N LEU A 44 -0.35 3.42 8.85
CA LEU A 44 -1.53 3.23 9.71
C LEU A 44 -2.74 4.03 9.20
N VAL A 45 -2.50 5.13 8.50
CA VAL A 45 -3.54 6.02 7.97
C VAL A 45 -3.78 5.80 6.49
N TYR A 46 -2.73 5.78 5.66
CA TYR A 46 -2.90 5.66 4.21
C TYR A 46 -3.07 4.21 3.74
N GLY A 47 -2.43 3.23 4.41
CA GLY A 47 -2.36 1.84 3.95
C GLY A 47 -3.40 0.93 4.58
N ILE A 48 -3.52 0.92 5.90
CA ILE A 48 -4.44 0.02 6.61
C ILE A 48 -5.88 0.54 6.51
N PRO A 49 -6.84 -0.28 6.03
CA PRO A 49 -8.24 0.16 5.92
C PRO A 49 -8.91 0.47 7.26
N GLU A 50 -9.94 1.32 7.22
CA GLU A 50 -10.73 1.72 8.39
C GLU A 50 -11.34 0.54 9.14
N PHE A 51 -11.77 -0.51 8.42
CA PHE A 51 -12.39 -1.70 9.00
C PHE A 51 -11.41 -2.61 9.76
N ARG A 52 -10.09 -2.42 9.56
CA ARG A 52 -9.04 -3.10 10.34
C ARG A 52 -8.47 -2.22 11.44
N LEU A 53 -8.25 -0.94 11.14
CA LEU A 53 -7.70 0.03 12.09
C LEU A 53 -8.46 1.36 11.96
N PRO A 54 -9.43 1.64 12.83
CA PRO A 54 -10.13 2.92 12.86
C PRO A 54 -9.17 4.09 13.03
N LYS A 55 -9.25 5.10 12.16
CA LYS A 55 -8.30 6.22 12.13
C LYS A 55 -8.36 7.08 13.38
N ARG A 56 -9.49 7.07 14.09
CA ARG A 56 -9.62 7.72 15.40
C ARG A 56 -8.60 7.20 16.43
N ILE A 57 -8.25 5.92 16.39
CA ILE A 57 -7.25 5.32 17.30
C ILE A 57 -5.88 5.91 16.99
N VAL A 58 -5.49 5.95 15.72
CA VAL A 58 -4.22 6.54 15.29
C VAL A 58 -4.14 8.02 15.67
N GLN A 59 -5.25 8.76 15.47
CA GLN A 59 -5.31 10.17 15.82
C GLN A 59 -5.17 10.38 17.35
N GLN A 60 -5.79 9.55 18.17
CA GLN A 60 -5.64 9.59 19.63
C GLN A 60 -4.19 9.39 20.06
N GLU A 61 -3.45 8.47 19.44
CA GLU A 61 -2.02 8.28 19.71
C GLU A 61 -1.20 9.50 19.32
N VAL A 62 -1.44 10.10 18.15
CA VAL A 62 -0.78 11.34 17.73
C VAL A 62 -1.08 12.48 18.70
N ASP A 63 -2.33 12.62 19.13
CA ASP A 63 -2.72 13.68 20.07
C ASP A 63 -2.11 13.45 21.46
N SER A 64 -1.94 12.22 21.90
CA SER A 64 -1.22 11.88 23.13
C SER A 64 0.24 12.30 23.07
N LEU A 65 0.90 12.11 21.91
CA LEU A 65 2.27 12.59 21.69
C LEU A 65 2.35 14.13 21.73
N ARG A 66 1.39 14.82 21.12
CA ARG A 66 1.32 16.30 21.20
C ARG A 66 1.15 16.79 22.64
N GLN A 67 0.35 16.09 23.46
CA GLN A 67 0.20 16.40 24.87
C GLN A 67 1.50 16.19 25.68
N LEU A 68 2.38 15.29 25.22
CA LEU A 68 3.74 15.12 25.77
C LEU A 68 4.73 16.21 25.32
N GLY A 69 4.31 17.13 24.45
CA GLY A 69 5.14 18.20 23.92
C GLY A 69 5.83 17.90 22.60
N VAL A 70 5.46 16.80 21.92
CA VAL A 70 5.96 16.51 20.55
C VAL A 70 5.29 17.46 19.58
N ASP A 71 6.10 18.22 18.81
CA ASP A 71 5.63 18.99 17.67
C ASP A 71 5.48 18.08 16.43
N VAL A 72 4.32 18.11 15.79
CA VAL A 72 4.04 17.29 14.60
C VAL A 72 3.69 18.20 13.44
N GLN A 73 4.61 18.32 12.50
CA GLN A 73 4.50 19.14 11.29
C GLN A 73 4.20 18.29 10.08
N THR A 74 3.02 18.48 9.49
CA THR A 74 2.58 17.79 8.26
C THR A 74 2.90 18.63 7.02
N ASN A 75 2.84 18.00 5.83
CA ASN A 75 3.15 18.63 4.54
C ASN A 75 4.62 19.12 4.43
N VAL A 76 5.53 18.46 5.14
CA VAL A 76 6.97 18.76 5.12
C VAL A 76 7.73 17.56 4.57
N VAL A 77 8.27 17.69 3.37
CA VAL A 77 9.05 16.66 2.69
C VAL A 77 10.54 16.91 2.95
N ILE A 78 11.13 16.13 3.85
CA ILE A 78 12.57 16.24 4.14
C ILE A 78 13.37 15.81 2.91
N GLY A 79 14.38 16.62 2.58
CA GLY A 79 15.15 16.52 1.33
C GLY A 79 14.57 17.32 0.16
N LYS A 80 13.37 17.94 0.34
CA LYS A 80 12.74 18.83 -0.64
C LYS A 80 12.30 20.16 -0.03
N THR A 81 11.50 20.12 1.03
CA THR A 81 11.03 21.32 1.75
C THR A 81 12.13 21.86 2.67
N ILE A 82 12.78 20.96 3.39
CA ILE A 82 13.90 21.22 4.28
C ILE A 82 14.89 20.07 4.09
N THR A 83 16.16 20.36 3.98
CA THR A 83 17.25 19.36 3.93
C THR A 83 17.65 18.90 5.32
N ILE A 84 18.40 17.81 5.42
CA ILE A 84 18.95 17.34 6.70
C ILE A 84 19.97 18.35 7.25
N ASP A 85 20.78 18.95 6.40
CA ASP A 85 21.77 19.97 6.84
C ASP A 85 21.06 21.18 7.42
N GLU A 86 19.99 21.67 6.79
CA GLU A 86 19.15 22.75 7.31
C GLU A 86 18.49 22.39 8.67
N LEU A 87 18.18 21.12 8.93
CA LEU A 87 17.69 20.70 10.23
C LEU A 87 18.78 20.90 11.31
N PHE A 88 20.02 20.53 11.02
CA PHE A 88 21.14 20.76 11.93
C PHE A 88 21.40 22.25 12.13
N GLU A 89 21.33 23.07 11.08
CA GLU A 89 21.43 24.53 11.16
C GLU A 89 20.34 25.15 12.03
N GLN A 90 19.13 24.57 12.04
CA GLN A 90 18.01 24.96 12.89
C GLN A 90 18.18 24.50 14.36
N GLY A 91 19.29 23.84 14.68
CA GLY A 91 19.64 23.43 16.04
C GLY A 91 19.08 22.07 16.46
N TYR A 92 18.68 21.20 15.54
CA TYR A 92 18.47 19.79 15.84
C TYR A 92 19.84 19.12 15.97
N GLU A 93 20.02 18.32 17.02
CA GLU A 93 21.29 17.66 17.33
C GLU A 93 21.35 16.23 16.79
N ALA A 94 20.20 15.64 16.51
CA ALA A 94 20.07 14.33 15.90
C ALA A 94 18.84 14.27 15.00
N VAL A 95 18.91 13.41 13.97
CA VAL A 95 17.82 13.13 13.04
C VAL A 95 17.56 11.63 13.01
N PHE A 96 16.33 11.22 13.35
CA PHE A 96 15.86 9.84 13.14
C PHE A 96 15.12 9.74 11.83
N ILE A 97 15.52 8.80 10.97
CA ILE A 97 14.90 8.58 9.66
C ILE A 97 13.97 7.37 9.72
N GLY A 98 12.67 7.64 9.72
CA GLY A 98 11.59 6.65 9.73
C GLY A 98 10.65 6.82 8.53
N SER A 99 11.20 7.08 7.33
CA SER A 99 10.45 7.41 6.10
C SER A 99 9.64 6.24 5.52
N GLY A 100 9.87 5.02 5.98
CA GLY A 100 9.15 3.83 5.53
C GLY A 100 9.56 3.35 4.13
N ALA A 101 8.71 2.52 3.53
CA ALA A 101 8.89 1.94 2.19
C ALA A 101 7.65 2.24 1.35
N GLY A 102 7.65 3.37 0.65
CA GLY A 102 6.50 3.88 -0.11
C GLY A 102 6.52 3.59 -1.60
N LEU A 103 7.67 3.17 -2.17
CA LEU A 103 7.79 2.88 -3.60
C LEU A 103 7.18 1.51 -3.93
N PRO A 104 6.10 1.44 -4.73
CA PRO A 104 5.51 0.16 -5.11
C PRO A 104 6.41 -0.59 -6.09
N ASN A 105 6.47 -1.91 -5.93
CA ASN A 105 7.08 -2.78 -6.93
C ASN A 105 6.04 -3.15 -7.98
N PHE A 106 6.50 -3.22 -9.25
CA PHE A 106 5.72 -3.68 -10.38
C PHE A 106 6.31 -4.99 -10.93
N MET A 107 5.53 -5.71 -11.71
CA MET A 107 5.93 -7.02 -12.24
C MET A 107 6.89 -6.91 -13.43
N GLY A 108 6.91 -5.77 -14.11
CA GLY A 108 7.67 -5.55 -15.34
C GLY A 108 7.04 -6.24 -16.56
N ILE A 109 5.72 -6.41 -16.57
CA ILE A 109 4.98 -7.04 -17.66
C ILE A 109 4.29 -6.01 -18.55
N PRO A 110 4.00 -6.35 -19.82
CA PRO A 110 3.26 -5.45 -20.70
C PRO A 110 1.88 -5.10 -20.16
N GLY A 111 1.49 -3.82 -20.29
CA GLY A 111 0.17 -3.32 -19.93
C GLY A 111 0.06 -2.72 -18.52
N GLU A 112 1.12 -2.67 -17.74
CA GLU A 112 1.09 -2.09 -16.38
C GLU A 112 0.81 -0.57 -16.37
N SER A 113 0.93 0.11 -17.50
CA SER A 113 0.60 1.54 -17.67
C SER A 113 -0.82 1.82 -18.15
N LEU A 114 -1.66 0.80 -18.33
CA LEU A 114 -3.04 0.96 -18.75
C LEU A 114 -3.89 1.65 -17.68
N LYS A 115 -4.92 2.36 -18.11
CA LYS A 115 -5.93 2.95 -17.22
C LYS A 115 -6.69 1.83 -16.49
N GLY A 116 -6.74 1.93 -15.16
CA GLY A 116 -7.33 0.89 -14.31
C GLY A 116 -6.30 -0.04 -13.69
N VAL A 117 -5.00 0.15 -13.95
CA VAL A 117 -3.92 -0.50 -13.21
C VAL A 117 -3.48 0.42 -12.08
N TYR A 118 -3.44 -0.12 -10.87
CA TYR A 118 -2.99 0.56 -9.65
C TYR A 118 -1.94 -0.27 -8.94
N SER A 119 -1.01 0.39 -8.27
CA SER A 119 -0.34 -0.27 -7.15
C SER A 119 -1.29 -0.33 -5.95
N ALA A 120 -1.13 -1.31 -5.08
CA ALA A 120 -1.95 -1.41 -3.86
C ALA A 120 -1.78 -0.17 -2.97
N ASN A 121 -0.55 0.39 -2.89
CA ASN A 121 -0.30 1.64 -2.16
C ASN A 121 -1.14 2.79 -2.70
N GLU A 122 -1.20 2.98 -4.01
CA GLU A 122 -2.00 4.02 -4.63
C GLU A 122 -3.49 3.80 -4.37
N PHE A 123 -3.99 2.58 -4.61
CA PHE A 123 -5.40 2.24 -4.42
C PHE A 123 -5.86 2.46 -2.97
N LEU A 124 -5.06 1.97 -2.01
CA LEU A 124 -5.35 2.12 -0.59
C LEU A 124 -5.21 3.57 -0.11
N THR A 125 -4.21 4.31 -0.59
CA THR A 125 -4.06 5.74 -0.27
C THR A 125 -5.27 6.54 -0.76
N ARG A 126 -5.72 6.31 -1.99
CA ARG A 126 -6.93 6.95 -2.54
C ARG A 126 -8.16 6.63 -1.70
N SER A 127 -8.33 5.38 -1.28
CA SER A 127 -9.46 4.97 -0.46
C SER A 127 -9.36 5.47 0.98
N ASN A 128 -8.25 5.20 1.68
CA ASN A 128 -8.13 5.44 3.12
C ASN A 128 -7.82 6.89 3.46
N LEU A 129 -6.78 7.47 2.84
CA LEU A 129 -6.31 8.83 3.14
C LEU A 129 -7.17 9.87 2.43
N MET A 130 -7.40 9.69 1.12
CA MET A 130 -8.14 10.64 0.29
C MET A 130 -9.65 10.43 0.32
N LYS A 131 -10.12 9.35 0.98
CA LYS A 131 -11.55 9.00 1.14
C LYS A 131 -12.32 8.97 -0.20
N ALA A 132 -11.66 8.48 -1.26
CA ALA A 132 -12.19 8.48 -2.62
C ALA A 132 -13.48 7.66 -2.81
N TYR A 133 -13.87 6.84 -1.82
CA TYR A 133 -15.15 6.17 -1.78
C TYR A 133 -16.35 7.11 -1.63
N ARG A 134 -16.14 8.32 -1.08
CA ARG A 134 -17.19 9.33 -0.90
C ARG A 134 -17.59 9.94 -2.23
N THR A 135 -18.83 10.40 -2.33
CA THR A 135 -19.38 11.04 -3.54
C THR A 135 -18.85 12.46 -3.74
N ASP A 136 -18.45 13.12 -2.66
CA ASP A 136 -17.89 14.47 -2.63
C ASP A 136 -16.35 14.51 -2.65
N ALA A 137 -15.68 13.35 -2.80
CA ALA A 137 -14.23 13.29 -2.87
C ALA A 137 -13.70 13.83 -4.21
N ALA A 138 -12.68 14.69 -4.16
CA ALA A 138 -12.01 15.20 -5.35
C ALA A 138 -11.10 14.13 -6.02
N THR A 139 -10.63 13.15 -5.25
CA THR A 139 -9.76 12.06 -5.75
C THR A 139 -10.60 10.96 -6.39
N PRO A 140 -10.38 10.62 -7.68
CA PRO A 140 -11.09 9.53 -8.31
C PRO A 140 -10.59 8.16 -7.83
N ILE A 141 -11.49 7.19 -7.74
CA ILE A 141 -11.18 5.77 -7.57
C ILE A 141 -12.16 4.95 -8.41
N TRP A 142 -11.68 3.82 -8.94
CA TRP A 142 -12.56 2.90 -9.65
C TRP A 142 -13.47 2.19 -8.65
N LYS A 143 -14.76 2.11 -8.96
CA LYS A 143 -15.79 1.44 -8.16
C LYS A 143 -16.50 0.39 -9.00
N GLY A 144 -16.76 -0.77 -8.39
CA GLY A 144 -17.41 -1.89 -9.07
C GLY A 144 -16.51 -2.62 -10.09
N GLY A 145 -17.12 -3.41 -10.96
CA GLY A 145 -16.44 -4.18 -12.00
C GLY A 145 -15.67 -5.40 -11.49
N ARG A 146 -14.92 -6.02 -12.39
CA ARG A 146 -14.08 -7.19 -12.11
C ARG A 146 -12.69 -6.71 -11.73
N VAL A 147 -12.27 -7.01 -10.51
CA VAL A 147 -11.01 -6.55 -9.95
C VAL A 147 -10.09 -7.74 -9.76
N VAL A 148 -8.91 -7.67 -10.36
CA VAL A 148 -7.84 -8.66 -10.14
C VAL A 148 -6.79 -8.04 -9.24
N VAL A 149 -6.56 -8.65 -8.08
CA VAL A 149 -5.50 -8.26 -7.13
C VAL A 149 -4.35 -9.25 -7.26
N VAL A 150 -3.16 -8.77 -7.55
CA VAL A 150 -1.97 -9.60 -7.75
C VAL A 150 -1.09 -9.54 -6.52
N GLY A 151 -0.97 -10.66 -5.83
CA GLY A 151 -0.16 -10.79 -4.62
C GLY A 151 -0.83 -11.58 -3.52
N GLY A 152 -0.09 -11.94 -2.49
CA GLY A 152 -0.58 -12.81 -1.40
C GLY A 152 -0.29 -12.30 0.01
N GLY A 153 0.19 -11.06 0.16
CA GLY A 153 0.49 -10.46 1.46
C GLY A 153 -0.72 -9.77 2.11
N ASN A 154 -0.54 -9.27 3.34
CA ASN A 154 -1.60 -8.52 4.05
C ASN A 154 -2.10 -7.32 3.25
N VAL A 155 -1.21 -6.64 2.51
CA VAL A 155 -1.59 -5.50 1.65
C VAL A 155 -2.50 -5.94 0.50
N ALA A 156 -2.28 -7.15 -0.06
CA ALA A 156 -3.18 -7.72 -1.06
C ALA A 156 -4.57 -8.01 -0.47
N MET A 157 -4.65 -8.54 0.74
CA MET A 157 -5.91 -8.77 1.45
C MET A 157 -6.63 -7.45 1.72
N ASP A 158 -5.91 -6.42 2.16
CA ASP A 158 -6.46 -5.08 2.38
C ASP A 158 -7.02 -4.47 1.11
N ALA A 159 -6.28 -4.57 0.00
CA ALA A 159 -6.71 -4.05 -1.30
C ALA A 159 -7.93 -4.83 -1.83
N ALA A 160 -7.93 -6.15 -1.72
CA ALA A 160 -9.03 -7.02 -2.16
C ALA A 160 -10.33 -6.72 -1.39
N ARG A 161 -10.26 -6.69 -0.06
CA ARG A 161 -11.41 -6.39 0.80
C ARG A 161 -11.92 -4.95 0.62
N THR A 162 -11.02 -4.00 0.35
CA THR A 162 -11.39 -2.63 0.01
C THR A 162 -12.11 -2.56 -1.34
N ALA A 163 -11.59 -3.22 -2.38
CA ALA A 163 -12.21 -3.27 -3.70
C ALA A 163 -13.60 -3.92 -3.65
N LEU A 164 -13.75 -4.99 -2.85
CA LEU A 164 -15.03 -5.65 -2.63
C LEU A 164 -16.07 -4.69 -2.03
N ARG A 165 -15.68 -3.91 -1.01
CA ARG A 165 -16.54 -2.88 -0.38
C ARG A 165 -16.89 -1.73 -1.31
N LEU A 166 -16.09 -1.49 -2.35
CA LEU A 166 -16.39 -0.55 -3.43
C LEU A 166 -17.29 -1.14 -4.52
N GLY A 167 -17.83 -2.36 -4.32
CA GLY A 167 -18.77 -3.03 -5.20
C GLY A 167 -18.12 -3.88 -6.29
N GLY A 168 -16.82 -4.18 -6.19
CA GLY A 168 -16.10 -5.03 -7.15
C GLY A 168 -16.37 -6.52 -6.93
N GLN A 169 -16.30 -7.29 -8.03
CA GLN A 169 -16.10 -8.74 -8.00
C GLN A 169 -14.61 -9.00 -7.99
N VAL A 170 -14.08 -9.53 -6.89
CA VAL A 170 -12.64 -9.51 -6.61
C VAL A 170 -12.04 -10.90 -6.67
N SER A 171 -11.01 -11.05 -7.50
CA SER A 171 -10.16 -12.24 -7.59
C SER A 171 -8.73 -11.90 -7.19
N VAL A 172 -8.17 -12.68 -6.26
CA VAL A 172 -6.75 -12.61 -5.89
C VAL A 172 -5.97 -13.64 -6.71
N VAL A 173 -4.97 -13.19 -7.45
CA VAL A 173 -4.04 -14.04 -8.21
C VAL A 173 -2.73 -14.15 -7.46
N TYR A 174 -2.32 -15.38 -7.16
CA TYR A 174 -1.09 -15.66 -6.43
C TYR A 174 -0.33 -16.85 -7.02
N ARG A 175 0.98 -16.68 -7.22
CA ARG A 175 1.84 -17.65 -7.92
C ARG A 175 2.20 -18.92 -7.16
N ARG A 176 1.82 -19.03 -5.88
CA ARG A 176 2.02 -20.22 -5.04
C ARG A 176 0.69 -20.73 -4.50
N SER A 177 0.74 -21.72 -3.60
CA SER A 177 -0.45 -22.29 -2.98
C SER A 177 -0.93 -21.48 -1.77
N MET A 178 -2.04 -21.88 -1.18
CA MET A 178 -2.61 -21.29 0.03
C MET A 178 -1.65 -21.34 1.23
N GLU A 179 -0.87 -22.41 1.34
CA GLU A 179 0.07 -22.63 2.43
C GLU A 179 1.24 -21.65 2.40
N GLU A 180 1.62 -21.17 1.21
CA GLU A 180 2.71 -20.22 1.03
C GLU A 180 2.27 -18.76 1.02
N LEU A 181 0.99 -18.46 1.26
CA LEU A 181 0.52 -17.07 1.38
C LEU A 181 1.24 -16.37 2.54
N PRO A 182 1.92 -15.24 2.29
CA PRO A 182 2.61 -14.51 3.35
C PRO A 182 1.66 -13.67 4.23
N ALA A 183 0.39 -13.55 3.86
CA ALA A 183 -0.63 -12.89 4.67
C ALA A 183 -0.91 -13.68 5.95
N ARG A 184 -1.33 -12.98 7.00
CA ARG A 184 -1.84 -13.62 8.21
C ARG A 184 -3.05 -14.48 7.85
N ARG A 185 -3.15 -15.68 8.44
CA ARG A 185 -4.22 -16.62 8.16
C ARG A 185 -5.60 -16.00 8.39
N GLU A 186 -5.77 -15.27 9.48
CA GLU A 186 -7.02 -14.55 9.80
C GLU A 186 -7.45 -13.57 8.70
N GLU A 187 -6.50 -12.86 8.08
CA GLU A 187 -6.80 -11.91 7.01
C GLU A 187 -7.23 -12.61 5.72
N VAL A 188 -6.66 -13.80 5.46
CA VAL A 188 -7.08 -14.65 4.33
C VAL A 188 -8.48 -15.21 4.59
N GLU A 189 -8.73 -15.73 5.79
CA GLU A 189 -10.04 -16.25 6.19
C GLU A 189 -11.12 -15.15 6.05
N HIS A 190 -10.88 -13.96 6.57
CA HIS A 190 -11.80 -12.83 6.40
C HIS A 190 -12.03 -12.46 4.92
N ALA A 191 -11.00 -12.49 4.08
CA ALA A 191 -11.17 -12.20 2.65
C ALA A 191 -12.05 -13.25 1.96
N VAL A 192 -11.88 -14.53 2.29
CA VAL A 192 -12.71 -15.63 1.77
C VAL A 192 -14.15 -15.51 2.27
N GLU A 193 -14.36 -15.28 3.57
CA GLU A 193 -15.69 -15.09 4.16
C GLU A 193 -16.46 -13.92 3.55
N GLU A 194 -15.76 -12.86 3.17
CA GLU A 194 -16.34 -11.70 2.51
C GLU A 194 -16.64 -11.93 1.02
N GLY A 195 -16.17 -13.03 0.42
CA GLY A 195 -16.45 -13.42 -0.95
C GLY A 195 -15.34 -13.07 -1.96
N VAL A 196 -14.10 -12.89 -1.51
CA VAL A 196 -12.94 -12.78 -2.40
C VAL A 196 -12.59 -14.16 -2.96
N GLU A 197 -12.46 -14.27 -4.28
CA GLU A 197 -12.04 -15.49 -4.95
C GLU A 197 -10.52 -15.60 -5.02
N PHE A 198 -9.95 -16.81 -4.83
CA PHE A 198 -8.52 -17.04 -4.90
C PHE A 198 -8.15 -17.91 -6.10
N HIS A 199 -7.35 -17.38 -7.00
CA HIS A 199 -6.73 -18.06 -8.14
C HIS A 199 -5.25 -18.32 -7.81
N LEU A 200 -5.02 -19.42 -7.10
CA LEU A 200 -3.68 -19.83 -6.66
C LEU A 200 -2.94 -20.58 -7.77
N LEU A 201 -1.61 -20.64 -7.67
CA LEU A 201 -0.76 -21.24 -8.72
C LEU A 201 -0.98 -20.61 -10.09
N ASN A 202 -1.14 -19.31 -10.11
CA ASN A 202 -1.27 -18.50 -11.31
C ASN A 202 -0.41 -17.24 -11.21
N ASN A 203 0.20 -16.86 -12.33
CA ASN A 203 1.03 -15.64 -12.40
C ASN A 203 0.63 -14.81 -13.61
N PRO A 204 0.37 -13.50 -13.46
CA PRO A 204 0.12 -12.63 -14.62
C PRO A 204 1.36 -12.52 -15.50
N VAL A 205 1.17 -12.57 -16.80
CA VAL A 205 2.24 -12.39 -17.80
C VAL A 205 2.01 -11.17 -18.68
N ARG A 206 0.76 -10.70 -18.76
CA ARG A 206 0.41 -9.50 -19.52
C ARG A 206 -0.93 -8.94 -19.08
N ILE A 207 -1.08 -7.61 -19.09
CA ILE A 207 -2.36 -6.93 -18.91
C ILE A 207 -2.84 -6.46 -20.29
N LEU A 208 -4.06 -6.82 -20.65
CA LEU A 208 -4.65 -6.53 -21.96
C LEU A 208 -5.52 -5.28 -21.88
N GLY A 209 -5.28 -4.35 -22.81
CA GLY A 209 -6.04 -3.12 -22.93
C GLY A 209 -7.19 -3.25 -23.93
N TYR A 210 -8.24 -2.47 -23.68
CA TYR A 210 -9.30 -2.26 -24.66
C TYR A 210 -8.81 -1.30 -25.76
N GLN A 211 -9.13 -1.61 -26.99
CA GLN A 211 -8.93 -0.78 -28.17
C GLN A 211 -10.17 -0.86 -29.05
N ASN A 212 -10.70 0.29 -29.44
CA ASN A 212 -11.74 0.39 -30.44
C ASN A 212 -11.08 0.83 -31.77
N PRO A 213 -10.97 -0.08 -32.78
CA PRO A 213 -10.32 0.27 -34.04
C PRO A 213 -11.17 1.25 -34.89
N ASP A 214 -12.47 1.28 -34.67
CA ASP A 214 -13.39 2.13 -35.41
C ASP A 214 -13.53 3.54 -34.84
N ASP A 215 -13.18 3.74 -33.58
CA ASP A 215 -13.18 5.04 -32.93
C ASP A 215 -11.91 5.27 -32.10
N PRO A 216 -10.90 5.92 -32.66
CA PRO A 216 -9.66 6.26 -31.92
C PRO A 216 -9.88 7.17 -30.70
N ARG A 217 -11.04 7.86 -30.60
CA ARG A 217 -11.38 8.77 -29.49
C ARG A 217 -12.26 8.08 -28.43
N ASP A 218 -12.54 6.80 -28.57
CA ASP A 218 -13.29 6.06 -27.56
C ASP A 218 -12.62 6.24 -26.20
N PRO A 219 -13.31 6.78 -25.18
CA PRO A 219 -12.72 7.03 -23.86
C PRO A 219 -12.24 5.78 -23.14
N LYS A 220 -12.71 4.61 -23.56
CA LYS A 220 -12.28 3.30 -23.06
C LYS A 220 -10.94 2.85 -23.63
N ASN A 221 -10.45 3.46 -24.71
CA ASN A 221 -9.17 3.10 -25.28
C ASN A 221 -8.05 3.27 -24.24
N GLY A 222 -7.26 2.20 -24.08
CA GLY A 222 -6.21 2.11 -23.07
C GLY A 222 -6.70 1.76 -21.66
N CYS A 223 -8.00 1.45 -21.47
CA CYS A 223 -8.48 0.87 -20.20
C CYS A 223 -8.17 -0.62 -20.14
N VAL A 224 -7.99 -1.14 -18.93
CA VAL A 224 -7.88 -2.59 -18.68
C VAL A 224 -9.12 -3.31 -19.22
N LYS A 225 -8.90 -4.44 -19.87
CA LYS A 225 -9.92 -5.34 -20.38
C LYS A 225 -9.81 -6.74 -19.79
N ALA A 226 -8.58 -7.21 -19.61
CA ALA A 226 -8.30 -8.55 -19.11
C ALA A 226 -6.86 -8.69 -18.62
N VAL A 227 -6.57 -9.77 -17.90
CA VAL A 227 -5.23 -10.19 -17.50
C VAL A 227 -4.97 -11.57 -18.09
N GLU A 228 -3.86 -11.71 -18.80
CA GLU A 228 -3.36 -13.01 -19.23
C GLU A 228 -2.46 -13.57 -18.13
N CYS A 229 -2.77 -14.76 -17.68
CA CYS A 229 -2.05 -15.48 -16.64
C CYS A 229 -1.51 -16.79 -17.18
N ILE A 230 -0.40 -17.26 -16.61
CA ILE A 230 0.15 -18.61 -16.81
C ILE A 230 -0.04 -19.43 -15.55
N ARG A 231 -0.27 -20.73 -15.69
CA ARG A 231 -0.37 -21.65 -14.55
C ARG A 231 1.02 -21.96 -14.02
N MET A 232 1.10 -22.16 -12.72
CA MET A 232 2.33 -22.45 -12.00
C MET A 232 2.25 -23.84 -11.35
N GLU A 233 3.40 -24.44 -11.17
CA GLU A 233 3.60 -25.57 -10.26
C GLU A 233 4.66 -25.23 -9.20
N LEU A 234 4.66 -25.97 -8.11
CA LEU A 234 5.63 -25.77 -7.05
C LEU A 234 6.80 -26.72 -7.24
N GLY A 235 7.98 -26.18 -7.49
CA GLY A 235 9.24 -26.91 -7.55
C GLY A 235 9.80 -27.24 -6.16
N GLU A 236 11.07 -27.59 -6.13
CA GLU A 236 11.78 -27.92 -4.88
C GLU A 236 11.83 -26.73 -3.92
N PRO A 237 11.82 -26.97 -2.60
CA PRO A 237 11.96 -25.95 -1.60
C PRO A 237 13.36 -25.31 -1.63
N ASP A 238 13.40 -23.99 -1.41
CA ASP A 238 14.64 -23.23 -1.22
C ASP A 238 15.25 -23.53 0.18
N GLU A 239 16.42 -22.93 0.47
CA GLU A 239 17.12 -23.06 1.77
C GLU A 239 16.24 -22.65 2.99
N LYS A 240 15.19 -21.89 2.76
CA LYS A 240 14.20 -21.46 3.78
C LYS A 240 12.93 -22.31 3.78
N GLY A 241 12.93 -23.42 3.06
CA GLY A 241 11.79 -24.32 2.94
C GLY A 241 10.65 -23.80 2.05
N ARG A 242 10.86 -22.71 1.28
CA ARG A 242 9.83 -22.12 0.42
C ARG A 242 9.95 -22.68 -0.99
N ARG A 243 8.89 -23.30 -1.48
CA ARG A 243 8.86 -23.87 -2.82
C ARG A 243 8.84 -22.81 -3.90
N ARG A 244 9.74 -22.95 -4.87
CA ARG A 244 9.85 -22.02 -6.01
C ARG A 244 8.68 -22.24 -6.97
N PRO A 245 7.93 -21.18 -7.35
CA PRO A 245 6.92 -21.32 -8.40
C PRO A 245 7.61 -21.45 -9.77
N VAL A 246 7.16 -22.42 -10.57
CA VAL A 246 7.67 -22.74 -11.91
C VAL A 246 6.50 -22.61 -12.88
N GLU A 247 6.72 -21.94 -14.02
CA GLU A 247 5.72 -21.80 -15.07
C GLU A 247 5.48 -23.11 -15.80
N ILE A 248 4.20 -23.42 -16.09
CA ILE A 248 3.80 -24.53 -16.92
C ILE A 248 3.65 -23.99 -18.35
N PRO A 249 4.59 -24.27 -19.29
CA PRO A 249 4.55 -23.74 -20.64
C PRO A 249 3.27 -24.13 -21.38
N GLY A 250 2.68 -23.18 -22.12
CA GLY A 250 1.46 -23.41 -22.90
C GLY A 250 0.18 -23.49 -22.09
N SER A 251 0.22 -23.05 -20.82
CA SER A 251 -0.95 -23.06 -19.92
C SER A 251 -1.59 -21.68 -19.75
N GLU A 252 -1.25 -20.74 -20.62
CA GLU A 252 -1.74 -19.38 -20.59
C GLU A 252 -3.26 -19.35 -20.74
N PHE A 253 -3.91 -18.46 -19.98
CA PHE A 253 -5.34 -18.23 -20.03
C PHE A 253 -5.66 -16.77 -19.71
N VAL A 254 -6.86 -16.33 -20.10
CA VAL A 254 -7.29 -14.95 -19.95
C VAL A 254 -8.37 -14.84 -18.89
N MET A 255 -8.16 -13.96 -17.91
CA MET A 255 -9.16 -13.54 -16.93
C MET A 255 -9.69 -12.15 -17.32
N GLN A 256 -10.99 -12.01 -17.37
CA GLN A 256 -11.60 -10.69 -17.59
C GLN A 256 -11.38 -9.79 -16.39
N ALA A 257 -10.96 -8.57 -16.62
CA ALA A 257 -10.71 -7.58 -15.58
C ALA A 257 -11.04 -6.17 -16.08
N ASP A 258 -11.56 -5.34 -15.20
CA ASP A 258 -11.77 -3.92 -15.43
C ASP A 258 -10.75 -3.09 -14.64
N VAL A 259 -10.21 -3.69 -13.56
CA VAL A 259 -9.18 -3.11 -12.68
C VAL A 259 -8.15 -4.17 -12.32
N VAL A 260 -6.89 -3.77 -12.25
CA VAL A 260 -5.78 -4.60 -11.74
C VAL A 260 -5.09 -3.84 -10.62
N ILE A 261 -4.92 -4.50 -9.47
CA ILE A 261 -4.22 -3.94 -8.32
C ILE A 261 -2.97 -4.78 -8.03
N ILE A 262 -1.81 -4.18 -8.18
CA ILE A 262 -0.52 -4.84 -8.00
C ILE A 262 -0.07 -4.69 -6.55
N ALA A 263 0.02 -5.81 -5.82
CA ALA A 263 0.28 -5.90 -4.38
C ALA A 263 1.47 -6.83 -4.07
N ILE A 264 2.59 -6.67 -4.79
CA ILE A 264 3.77 -7.54 -4.69
C ILE A 264 4.89 -6.97 -3.80
N GLY A 265 4.55 -5.98 -2.99
CA GLY A 265 5.46 -5.35 -2.04
C GLY A 265 5.91 -3.96 -2.44
N THR A 266 6.70 -3.36 -1.55
CA THR A 266 7.22 -2.00 -1.67
C THR A 266 8.69 -1.96 -1.32
N SER A 267 9.38 -0.93 -1.80
CA SER A 267 10.78 -0.65 -1.52
C SER A 267 10.91 0.72 -0.84
N PRO A 268 11.94 0.95 -0.01
CA PRO A 268 12.25 2.29 0.50
C PRO A 268 12.64 3.24 -0.64
N ASN A 269 12.41 4.53 -0.42
CA ASN A 269 12.86 5.59 -1.32
C ASN A 269 14.37 5.81 -1.19
#